data_c71dd9239bff86413b88a68cd53f19bb
#
_entry.id   c71dd9239bff86413b88a68cd53f19bb
#
_cell.length_a   1.000
_cell.length_b   1.000
_cell.length_c   1.000
_cell.angle_alpha   90.00
_cell.angle_beta   90.00
_cell.angle_gamma   90.00
#
_symmetry.space_group_name_H-M   'P 1'
#
loop_
_entity.id
_entity.type
_entity.pdbx_description
1 polymer ?
#
loop_
_entity_poly.entity_id
_entity_poly.type
_entity_poly.pdbx_seq_one_letter_code
_entity_poly.pdbx_strand_id
1 'polypeptide(L)'
;MRTVRLLAFLLCLSSMLSVGASGIKLLRRPLCFVPAEQVIVLPRDQENIIFDIMAVDQFMAPRPTVVTDAERRSLRQWLKRSAHTAGEDVPGISPQQFFLLTGHAERFDSIEHTYFHVLPGVIRNDSLPLNVRADAAQRFLNTVGNIVATDGRDNIYVNLYENATANIQLQKFRMTLDIISEYPDGPMVKLRVGGLPEGQHPLTLRLRLQHPGEAPPTFHINGRPIPVPVTEDGYLVISRKWRNHEEVFFYTEPVEAL
;
A
#
# COMPACT_ATOMS: atom_id res chain seq x y z
N MET A 1 25.48 -18.96 13.43
CA MET A 1 24.33 -18.17 12.97
C MET A 1 24.17 -16.79 13.65
N ARG A 2 25.10 -16.33 14.49
CA ARG A 2 25.05 -14.99 15.14
C ARG A 2 25.85 -13.90 14.40
N THR A 3 26.75 -14.24 13.52
CA THR A 3 27.66 -13.33 12.81
C THR A 3 27.06 -12.62 11.59
N VAL A 4 26.05 -13.20 10.97
CA VAL A 4 25.41 -12.60 9.77
C VAL A 4 24.47 -11.43 10.10
N ARG A 5 23.95 -11.36 11.35
CA ARG A 5 23.08 -10.27 11.79
C ARG A 5 23.82 -8.97 12.16
N LEU A 6 25.12 -9.05 12.42
CA LEU A 6 25.92 -7.87 12.79
C LEU A 6 26.38 -7.07 11.55
N LEU A 7 26.63 -7.73 10.44
CA LEU A 7 27.04 -7.06 9.19
C LEU A 7 25.92 -6.23 8.55
N ALA A 8 24.66 -6.65 8.70
CA ALA A 8 23.51 -5.89 8.21
C ALA A 8 23.26 -4.60 9.02
N PHE A 9 23.78 -4.51 10.25
CA PHE A 9 23.60 -3.36 11.14
C PHE A 9 24.60 -2.24 10.89
N LEU A 10 25.78 -2.56 10.40
CA LEU A 10 26.89 -1.58 10.20
C LEU A 10 26.84 -0.86 8.85
N LEU A 11 26.15 -1.40 7.84
CA LEU A 11 25.97 -0.75 6.53
C LEU A 11 24.89 0.35 6.48
N CYS A 12 24.20 0.59 7.59
CA CYS A 12 23.11 1.57 7.69
C CYS A 12 23.51 2.95 8.23
N LEU A 13 24.78 3.21 8.52
CA LEU A 13 25.22 4.45 9.22
C LEU A 13 25.73 5.56 8.30
N SER A 14 25.83 5.36 7.00
CA SER A 14 26.30 6.40 6.09
C SER A 14 25.27 6.75 5.03
N SER A 15 24.58 7.81 5.21
CA SER A 15 24.17 8.79 4.21
C SER A 15 22.84 9.47 4.58
N MET A 16 22.97 10.49 5.39
CA MET A 16 22.13 11.66 5.20
C MET A 16 22.64 12.33 3.93
N LEU A 17 21.93 12.22 2.84
CA LEU A 17 22.00 13.21 1.76
C LEU A 17 20.63 13.22 1.11
N SER A 18 19.98 14.32 1.33
CA SER A 18 18.69 14.69 0.80
C SER A 18 18.82 15.20 -0.63
N VAL A 19 17.75 14.99 -1.36
CA VAL A 19 17.08 16.05 -2.09
C VAL A 19 17.37 16.09 -3.56
N GLY A 20 16.37 15.66 -4.33
CA GLY A 20 16.07 16.19 -5.64
C GLY A 20 15.20 17.44 -5.52
N ALA A 21 15.17 18.29 -6.54
CA ALA A 21 14.38 19.51 -6.60
C ALA A 21 12.85 19.29 -6.52
N SER A 22 12.38 18.05 -6.61
CA SER A 22 10.99 17.62 -6.59
C SER A 22 10.37 17.45 -5.20
N GLY A 23 11.11 17.64 -4.14
CA GLY A 23 10.64 17.34 -2.78
C GLY A 23 10.62 15.84 -2.43
N ILE A 24 10.69 14.95 -3.41
CA ILE A 24 10.71 13.50 -3.22
C ILE A 24 12.03 13.07 -2.59
N LYS A 25 11.97 12.33 -1.49
CA LYS A 25 13.15 11.87 -0.74
C LYS A 25 13.20 10.35 -0.72
N LEU A 26 14.40 9.81 -0.87
CA LEU A 26 14.63 8.40 -0.61
C LEU A 26 14.52 8.13 0.89
N LEU A 27 13.72 7.14 1.25
CA LEU A 27 13.65 6.64 2.62
C LEU A 27 14.99 6.02 3.01
N ARG A 28 15.37 6.17 4.28
CA ARG A 28 16.60 5.54 4.82
C ARG A 28 16.54 4.02 4.69
N ARG A 29 15.37 3.44 4.91
CA ARG A 29 15.06 2.02 4.69
C ARG A 29 13.83 1.93 3.79
N PRO A 30 13.81 1.00 2.84
CA PRO A 30 12.59 0.74 2.09
C PRO A 30 11.44 0.38 3.04
N LEU A 31 10.23 0.72 2.63
CA LEU A 31 9.02 0.18 3.26
C LEU A 31 8.91 -1.31 2.93
N CYS A 32 8.16 -2.02 3.72
CA CYS A 32 7.81 -3.41 3.47
C CYS A 32 6.31 -3.50 3.24
N PHE A 33 5.89 -4.19 2.20
CA PHE A 33 4.50 -4.59 2.08
C PHE A 33 4.18 -5.66 3.12
N VAL A 34 2.94 -5.63 3.60
CA VAL A 34 2.43 -6.70 4.45
C VAL A 34 2.27 -7.94 3.56
N PRO A 35 2.86 -9.10 3.93
CA PRO A 35 2.78 -10.28 3.08
C PRO A 35 1.33 -10.71 2.82
N ALA A 36 1.01 -11.00 1.57
CA ALA A 36 -0.31 -11.44 1.16
C ALA A 36 -0.72 -12.83 1.72
N GLU A 37 0.21 -13.57 2.30
CA GLU A 37 -0.05 -14.85 2.98
C GLU A 37 -0.85 -14.70 4.28
N GLN A 38 -1.02 -13.46 4.74
CA GLN A 38 -1.78 -13.14 5.93
C GLN A 38 -3.23 -12.89 5.52
N VAL A 39 -4.16 -13.48 6.23
CA VAL A 39 -5.60 -13.57 5.91
C VAL A 39 -6.14 -12.29 5.30
N ILE A 40 -6.49 -12.35 4.02
CA ILE A 40 -7.11 -11.24 3.29
C ILE A 40 -8.55 -11.63 2.99
N VAL A 41 -9.47 -10.79 3.43
CA VAL A 41 -10.88 -10.90 3.09
C VAL A 41 -11.15 -9.98 1.92
N LEU A 42 -11.52 -10.54 0.78
CA LEU A 42 -11.85 -9.77 -0.43
C LEU A 42 -13.36 -9.52 -0.51
N PRO A 43 -13.81 -8.44 -1.15
CA PRO A 43 -15.23 -8.21 -1.40
C PRO A 43 -15.81 -9.31 -2.32
N ARG A 44 -17.12 -9.47 -2.31
CA ARG A 44 -17.81 -10.56 -3.06
C ARG A 44 -17.43 -10.64 -4.52
N ASP A 45 -17.28 -9.50 -5.19
CA ASP A 45 -16.91 -9.47 -6.60
C ASP A 45 -15.47 -9.95 -6.83
N GLN A 46 -14.60 -9.70 -5.89
CA GLN A 46 -13.20 -10.15 -5.91
C GLN A 46 -13.06 -11.62 -5.50
N GLU A 47 -13.95 -12.15 -4.65
CA GLU A 47 -13.98 -13.59 -4.33
C GLU A 47 -14.21 -14.42 -5.60
N ASN A 48 -15.14 -13.99 -6.47
CA ASN A 48 -15.37 -14.64 -7.76
C ASN A 48 -14.14 -14.62 -8.66
N ILE A 49 -13.36 -13.52 -8.66
CA ILE A 49 -12.11 -13.45 -9.43
C ILE A 49 -11.08 -14.43 -8.89
N ILE A 50 -11.00 -14.60 -7.57
CA ILE A 50 -10.07 -15.58 -6.96
C ILE A 50 -10.47 -17.00 -7.37
N PHE A 51 -11.78 -17.34 -7.40
CA PHE A 51 -12.22 -18.62 -7.93
C PHE A 51 -11.86 -18.79 -9.41
N ASP A 52 -12.03 -17.75 -10.22
CA ASP A 52 -11.62 -17.77 -11.63
C ASP A 52 -10.11 -17.95 -11.79
N ILE A 53 -9.30 -17.31 -10.93
CA ILE A 53 -7.85 -17.50 -10.88
C ILE A 53 -7.46 -18.92 -10.49
N MET A 54 -8.15 -19.51 -9.51
CA MET A 54 -7.91 -20.90 -9.09
C MET A 54 -8.29 -21.91 -10.17
N ALA A 55 -9.29 -21.59 -10.99
CA ALA A 55 -9.70 -22.41 -12.14
C ALA A 55 -8.70 -22.35 -13.32
N VAL A 56 -7.83 -21.36 -13.36
CA VAL A 56 -6.73 -21.20 -14.36
C VAL A 56 -5.54 -22.08 -13.97
N ASP A 57 -5.73 -23.29 -13.55
CA ASP A 57 -4.84 -24.46 -13.44
C ASP A 57 -3.35 -24.25 -13.04
N GLN A 58 -2.96 -23.09 -12.57
CA GLN A 58 -1.65 -22.82 -11.99
C GLN A 58 -1.79 -21.85 -10.83
N PHE A 59 -1.98 -22.39 -9.63
CA PHE A 59 -1.92 -21.58 -8.41
C PHE A 59 -0.55 -20.89 -8.31
N MET A 60 -0.55 -19.60 -8.59
CA MET A 60 0.65 -18.77 -8.48
C MET A 60 0.61 -18.05 -7.13
N ALA A 61 1.58 -18.32 -6.28
CA ALA A 61 1.74 -17.56 -5.06
C ALA A 61 2.06 -16.09 -5.38
N PRO A 62 1.53 -15.12 -4.62
CA PRO A 62 1.92 -13.72 -4.75
C PRO A 62 3.44 -13.56 -4.65
N ARG A 63 4.04 -12.81 -5.57
CA ARG A 63 5.48 -12.54 -5.53
C ARG A 63 5.72 -11.22 -4.83
N PRO A 64 6.48 -11.20 -3.71
CA PRO A 64 6.79 -9.97 -3.02
C PRO A 64 7.59 -9.03 -3.93
N THR A 65 7.23 -7.75 -3.92
CA THR A 65 8.03 -6.74 -4.60
C THR A 65 9.35 -6.56 -3.85
N VAL A 66 10.45 -6.90 -4.50
CA VAL A 66 11.79 -6.76 -3.94
C VAL A 66 12.42 -5.47 -4.47
N VAL A 67 13.13 -4.77 -3.59
CA VAL A 67 13.91 -3.58 -3.94
C VAL A 67 15.39 -3.90 -3.78
N THR A 68 16.12 -3.78 -4.86
CA THR A 68 17.57 -4.01 -4.91
C THR A 68 18.37 -2.72 -4.67
N ASP A 69 19.64 -2.86 -4.29
CA ASP A 69 20.55 -1.72 -4.19
C ASP A 69 20.80 -1.05 -5.55
N ALA A 70 20.69 -1.79 -6.65
CA ALA A 70 20.81 -1.24 -8.00
C ALA A 70 19.65 -0.28 -8.30
N GLU A 71 18.41 -0.69 -8.02
CA GLU A 71 17.22 0.14 -8.20
C GLU A 71 17.27 1.37 -7.29
N ARG A 72 17.72 1.20 -6.05
CA ARG A 72 17.92 2.32 -5.13
C ARG A 72 18.96 3.33 -5.65
N ARG A 73 20.06 2.86 -6.27
CA ARG A 73 21.04 3.74 -6.91
C ARG A 73 20.48 4.44 -8.15
N SER A 74 19.73 3.72 -8.97
CA SER A 74 19.08 4.26 -10.17
C SER A 74 18.11 5.38 -9.80
N LEU A 75 17.23 5.15 -8.81
CA LEU A 75 16.30 6.18 -8.34
C LEU A 75 17.02 7.39 -7.75
N ARG A 76 18.10 7.17 -7.00
CA ARG A 76 18.92 8.28 -6.47
C ARG A 76 19.53 9.13 -7.57
N GLN A 77 20.00 8.51 -8.67
CA GLN A 77 20.53 9.24 -9.81
C GLN A 77 19.44 10.00 -10.55
N TRP A 78 18.28 9.39 -10.70
CA TRP A 78 17.11 10.04 -11.31
C TRP A 78 16.67 11.25 -10.49
N LEU A 79 16.52 11.15 -9.17
CA LEU A 79 16.17 12.26 -8.29
C LEU A 79 17.18 13.42 -8.27
N LYS A 80 18.43 13.18 -8.67
CA LYS A 80 19.46 14.24 -8.79
C LYS A 80 19.36 15.04 -10.08
N ARG A 81 18.67 14.51 -11.10
CA ARG A 81 18.43 15.25 -12.34
C ARG A 81 17.38 16.33 -12.06
N SER A 82 17.65 17.55 -12.50
CA SER A 82 16.73 18.68 -12.27
C SER A 82 15.43 18.52 -13.05
N ALA A 83 14.34 19.03 -12.45
CA ALA A 83 13.01 19.14 -13.03
C ALA A 83 12.36 17.79 -13.45
N HIS A 84 11.92 17.05 -12.44
CA HIS A 84 11.01 15.92 -12.66
C HIS A 84 9.58 16.44 -12.74
N THR A 85 8.84 16.02 -13.75
CA THR A 85 7.40 16.25 -13.85
C THR A 85 6.67 15.18 -13.05
N ALA A 86 5.61 15.58 -12.34
CA ALA A 86 4.71 14.64 -11.70
C ALA A 86 4.24 13.60 -12.74
N GLY A 87 4.32 12.31 -12.43
CA GLY A 87 3.96 11.23 -13.34
C GLY A 87 5.07 10.73 -14.27
N GLU A 88 6.25 11.36 -14.31
CA GLU A 88 7.37 10.87 -15.13
C GLU A 88 7.88 9.51 -14.64
N ASP A 89 7.93 8.52 -15.53
CA ASP A 89 8.39 7.18 -15.21
C ASP A 89 9.88 7.13 -14.92
N VAL A 90 10.24 6.40 -13.87
CA VAL A 90 11.65 6.11 -13.56
C VAL A 90 12.06 4.84 -14.32
N PRO A 91 12.98 4.92 -15.27
CA PRO A 91 13.39 3.75 -16.03
C PRO A 91 13.84 2.59 -15.13
N GLY A 92 13.24 1.41 -15.34
CA GLY A 92 13.58 0.20 -14.61
C GLY A 92 13.11 0.15 -13.15
N ILE A 93 12.21 1.04 -12.73
CA ILE A 93 11.60 1.04 -11.40
C ILE A 93 10.08 1.01 -11.53
N SER A 94 9.45 -0.04 -10.99
CA SER A 94 8.00 -0.14 -10.97
C SER A 94 7.37 0.88 -10.01
N PRO A 95 6.07 1.23 -10.19
CA PRO A 95 5.34 2.08 -9.25
C PRO A 95 5.43 1.58 -7.80
N GLN A 96 5.33 0.27 -7.57
CA GLN A 96 5.46 -0.33 -6.25
C GLN A 96 6.85 -0.15 -5.64
N GLN A 97 7.91 -0.37 -6.44
CA GLN A 97 9.29 -0.15 -5.98
C GLN A 97 9.57 1.32 -5.69
N PHE A 98 9.02 2.22 -6.51
CA PHE A 98 9.08 3.66 -6.25
C PHE A 98 8.47 4.00 -4.90
N PHE A 99 7.25 3.51 -4.62
CA PHE A 99 6.59 3.69 -3.33
C PHE A 99 7.43 3.13 -2.18
N LEU A 100 7.93 1.89 -2.27
CA LEU A 100 8.74 1.28 -1.22
C LEU A 100 10.01 2.08 -0.91
N LEU A 101 10.56 2.77 -1.89
CA LEU A 101 11.77 3.57 -1.74
C LEU A 101 11.52 5.00 -1.25
N THR A 102 10.35 5.57 -1.51
CA THR A 102 10.06 6.99 -1.26
C THR A 102 8.93 7.21 -0.25
N GLY A 103 7.99 6.29 -0.15
CA GLY A 103 6.75 6.47 0.63
C GLY A 103 5.70 7.35 -0.04
N HIS A 104 5.89 7.75 -1.31
CA HIS A 104 4.96 8.60 -2.05
C HIS A 104 3.83 7.80 -2.71
N ALA A 105 2.59 8.28 -2.56
CA ALA A 105 1.39 7.63 -3.09
C ALA A 105 1.13 7.88 -4.58
N GLU A 106 1.75 8.89 -5.18
CA GLU A 106 1.39 9.46 -6.49
C GLU A 106 1.26 8.47 -7.66
N ARG A 107 1.85 7.27 -7.53
CA ARG A 107 1.80 6.25 -8.57
C ARG A 107 0.82 5.11 -8.28
N PHE A 108 0.15 5.17 -7.15
CA PHE A 108 -0.84 4.13 -6.81
C PHE A 108 -2.14 4.26 -7.57
N ASP A 109 -2.46 5.42 -8.15
CA ASP A 109 -3.70 5.64 -8.92
C ASP A 109 -3.77 4.70 -10.13
N SER A 110 -2.66 4.55 -10.86
CA SER A 110 -2.57 3.62 -11.99
C SER A 110 -2.66 2.15 -11.56
N ILE A 111 -2.12 1.81 -10.39
CA ILE A 111 -2.21 0.47 -9.80
C ILE A 111 -3.64 0.17 -9.40
N GLU A 112 -4.29 1.11 -8.74
CA GLU A 112 -5.66 0.99 -8.27
C GLU A 112 -6.64 0.84 -9.43
N HIS A 113 -6.56 1.72 -10.45
CA HIS A 113 -7.38 1.61 -11.65
C HIS A 113 -7.19 0.25 -12.33
N THR A 114 -5.95 -0.18 -12.49
CA THR A 114 -5.64 -1.49 -13.09
C THR A 114 -6.22 -2.64 -12.26
N TYR A 115 -6.11 -2.57 -10.94
CA TYR A 115 -6.58 -3.60 -10.03
C TYR A 115 -8.10 -3.75 -10.06
N PHE A 116 -8.85 -2.65 -9.91
CA PHE A 116 -10.31 -2.71 -9.81
C PHE A 116 -11.01 -2.83 -11.18
N HIS A 117 -10.48 -2.21 -12.23
CA HIS A 117 -11.23 -2.07 -13.48
C HIS A 117 -10.65 -2.86 -14.66
N VAL A 118 -9.34 -3.13 -14.70
CA VAL A 118 -8.72 -3.79 -15.86
C VAL A 118 -8.52 -5.29 -15.63
N LEU A 119 -7.83 -5.66 -14.55
CA LEU A 119 -7.45 -7.07 -14.31
C LEU A 119 -8.63 -8.01 -14.19
N PRO A 120 -9.75 -7.67 -13.51
CA PRO A 120 -10.92 -8.54 -13.43
C PRO A 120 -11.50 -8.90 -14.79
N GLY A 121 -11.61 -7.91 -15.68
CA GLY A 121 -12.11 -8.13 -17.05
C GLY A 121 -11.19 -9.03 -17.88
N VAL A 122 -9.87 -8.86 -17.78
CA VAL A 122 -8.89 -9.70 -18.48
C VAL A 122 -8.92 -11.14 -17.98
N ILE A 123 -9.00 -11.34 -16.66
CA ILE A 123 -9.01 -12.68 -16.03
C ILE A 123 -10.24 -13.48 -16.48
N ARG A 124 -11.41 -12.83 -16.52
CA ARG A 124 -12.70 -13.45 -16.89
C ARG A 124 -12.91 -13.64 -18.40
N ASN A 125 -12.08 -13.06 -19.23
CA ASN A 125 -12.27 -13.11 -20.68
C ASN A 125 -11.73 -14.41 -21.28
N ASP A 126 -12.59 -15.41 -21.43
CA ASP A 126 -12.26 -16.73 -21.98
C ASP A 126 -11.80 -16.72 -23.45
N SER A 127 -12.04 -15.63 -24.18
CA SER A 127 -11.54 -15.48 -25.55
C SER A 127 -10.05 -15.08 -25.58
N LEU A 128 -9.45 -14.69 -24.47
CA LEU A 128 -8.02 -14.39 -24.39
C LEU A 128 -7.17 -15.65 -24.16
N PRO A 129 -5.93 -15.67 -24.69
CA PRO A 129 -4.99 -16.75 -24.42
C PRO A 129 -4.74 -16.96 -22.93
N LEU A 130 -4.58 -18.23 -22.52
CA LEU A 130 -4.39 -18.62 -21.13
C LEU A 130 -3.21 -17.90 -20.46
N ASN A 131 -2.10 -17.72 -21.19
CA ASN A 131 -0.92 -17.02 -20.68
C ASN A 131 -1.18 -15.53 -20.37
N VAL A 132 -2.07 -14.87 -21.14
CA VAL A 132 -2.47 -13.47 -20.89
C VAL A 132 -3.32 -13.39 -19.62
N ARG A 133 -4.27 -14.30 -19.46
CA ARG A 133 -5.12 -14.41 -18.27
C ARG A 133 -4.28 -14.74 -17.02
N ALA A 134 -3.33 -15.65 -17.15
CA ALA A 134 -2.43 -16.02 -16.06
C ALA A 134 -1.50 -14.87 -15.62
N ASP A 135 -1.01 -14.06 -16.56
CA ASP A 135 -0.24 -12.85 -16.23
C ASP A 135 -1.11 -11.82 -15.50
N ALA A 136 -2.35 -11.62 -15.95
CA ALA A 136 -3.30 -10.73 -15.26
C ALA A 136 -3.62 -11.23 -13.85
N ALA A 137 -3.84 -12.53 -13.67
CA ALA A 137 -4.04 -13.15 -12.37
C ALA A 137 -2.84 -12.95 -11.44
N GLN A 138 -1.62 -13.14 -11.95
CA GLN A 138 -0.40 -12.90 -11.17
C GLN A 138 -0.26 -11.42 -10.75
N ARG A 139 -0.58 -10.48 -11.64
CA ARG A 139 -0.58 -9.05 -11.31
C ARG A 139 -1.63 -8.71 -10.25
N PHE A 140 -2.82 -9.29 -10.37
CA PHE A 140 -3.89 -9.12 -9.37
C PHE A 140 -3.43 -9.57 -7.99
N LEU A 141 -2.91 -10.80 -7.86
CA LEU A 141 -2.40 -11.35 -6.60
C LEU A 141 -1.23 -10.55 -6.03
N ASN A 142 -0.33 -10.05 -6.90
CA ASN A 142 0.76 -9.20 -6.46
C ASN A 142 0.24 -7.86 -5.90
N THR A 143 -0.84 -7.31 -6.48
CA THR A 143 -1.44 -6.06 -6.01
C THR A 143 -2.14 -6.23 -4.66
N VAL A 144 -2.74 -7.40 -4.41
CA VAL A 144 -3.28 -7.75 -3.09
C VAL A 144 -2.24 -7.56 -1.99
N GLY A 145 -0.99 -7.94 -2.24
CA GLY A 145 0.13 -7.71 -1.31
C GLY A 145 0.50 -6.23 -1.10
N ASN A 146 -0.01 -5.34 -1.95
CA ASN A 146 0.29 -3.91 -1.89
C ASN A 146 -0.76 -3.08 -1.11
N ILE A 147 -1.84 -3.71 -0.63
CA ILE A 147 -2.94 -3.05 0.07
C ILE A 147 -2.41 -2.29 1.29
N VAL A 148 -1.55 -2.91 2.07
CA VAL A 148 -0.95 -2.31 3.26
C VAL A 148 0.56 -2.44 3.23
N ALA A 149 1.24 -1.36 3.63
CA ALA A 149 2.69 -1.36 3.85
C ALA A 149 3.06 -0.77 5.21
N THR A 150 4.28 -1.00 5.66
CA THR A 150 4.78 -0.46 6.93
C THR A 150 6.27 -0.17 6.87
N ASP A 151 6.73 0.77 7.70
CA ASP A 151 8.16 0.98 7.99
C ASP A 151 8.69 0.00 9.07
N GLY A 152 7.82 -0.87 9.57
CA GLY A 152 8.12 -1.84 10.63
C GLY A 152 8.18 -1.23 12.04
N ARG A 153 7.97 0.07 12.21
CA ARG A 153 8.02 0.77 13.51
C ARG A 153 6.63 1.13 13.99
N ASP A 154 6.10 2.22 13.45
CA ASP A 154 4.84 2.82 13.86
C ASP A 154 4.03 3.41 12.70
N ASN A 155 4.58 3.46 11.49
CA ASN A 155 3.87 3.92 10.30
C ASN A 155 3.24 2.75 9.56
N ILE A 156 1.96 2.90 9.26
CA ILE A 156 1.14 1.95 8.50
C ILE A 156 0.51 2.72 7.35
N TYR A 157 0.81 2.30 6.13
CA TYR A 157 0.33 2.87 4.89
C TYR A 157 -0.80 2.02 4.35
N VAL A 158 -1.99 2.60 4.20
CA VAL A 158 -3.13 1.97 3.52
C VAL A 158 -3.20 2.52 2.11
N ASN A 159 -2.85 1.70 1.14
CA ASN A 159 -2.69 2.09 -0.26
C ASN A 159 -3.95 1.86 -1.08
N LEU A 160 -4.70 0.80 -0.80
CA LEU A 160 -5.95 0.44 -1.45
C LEU A 160 -7.01 0.18 -0.39
N TYR A 161 -8.22 0.67 -0.66
CA TYR A 161 -9.37 0.47 0.22
C TYR A 161 -10.15 -0.77 -0.21
N GLU A 162 -9.51 -1.93 -0.07
CA GLU A 162 -10.05 -3.25 -0.35
C GLU A 162 -10.50 -3.90 0.97
N ASN A 163 -11.57 -4.67 0.98
CA ASN A 163 -11.97 -5.45 2.15
C ASN A 163 -10.88 -6.47 2.49
N ALA A 164 -10.17 -6.24 3.58
CA ALA A 164 -9.02 -7.04 3.96
C ALA A 164 -8.73 -7.00 5.45
N THR A 165 -8.12 -8.06 5.97
CA THR A 165 -7.47 -8.07 7.28
C THR A 165 -5.97 -8.17 7.09
N ALA A 166 -5.23 -7.13 7.44
CA ALA A 166 -3.79 -7.12 7.42
C ALA A 166 -3.21 -7.47 8.79
N ASN A 167 -2.39 -8.53 8.86
CA ASN A 167 -1.61 -8.85 10.05
C ASN A 167 -0.24 -8.20 9.94
N ILE A 168 0.06 -7.24 10.79
CA ILE A 168 1.21 -6.36 10.67
C ILE A 168 2.21 -6.68 11.77
N GLN A 169 3.45 -7.03 11.39
CA GLN A 169 4.55 -7.21 12.33
C GLN A 169 5.31 -5.90 12.47
N LEU A 170 5.18 -5.26 13.61
CA LEU A 170 6.00 -4.12 14.01
C LEU A 170 7.18 -4.57 14.88
N GLN A 171 8.16 -3.69 15.08
CA GLN A 171 9.34 -4.03 15.90
C GLN A 171 8.99 -4.42 17.34
N LYS A 172 7.96 -3.81 17.90
CA LYS A 172 7.60 -3.98 19.32
C LYS A 172 6.48 -4.98 19.54
N PHE A 173 5.57 -5.14 18.60
CA PHE A 173 4.40 -5.98 18.74
C PHE A 173 3.80 -6.35 17.37
N ARG A 174 2.85 -7.28 17.38
CA ARG A 174 1.99 -7.57 16.24
C ARG A 174 0.67 -6.84 16.42
N MET A 175 0.03 -6.53 15.30
CA MET A 175 -1.30 -5.96 15.27
C MET A 175 -2.07 -6.43 14.06
N THR A 176 -3.38 -6.20 14.05
CA THR A 176 -4.24 -6.36 12.89
C THR A 176 -4.81 -5.02 12.47
N LEU A 177 -5.06 -4.86 11.19
CA LEU A 177 -5.83 -3.76 10.63
C LEU A 177 -6.91 -4.36 9.74
N ASP A 178 -8.17 -4.25 10.17
CA ASP A 178 -9.30 -4.62 9.34
C ASP A 178 -9.70 -3.42 8.49
N ILE A 179 -9.77 -3.60 7.19
CA ILE A 179 -10.28 -2.65 6.22
C ILE A 179 -11.65 -3.16 5.79
N ILE A 180 -12.70 -2.40 6.07
CA ILE A 180 -14.08 -2.67 5.68
C ILE A 180 -14.47 -1.53 4.74
N SER A 181 -14.71 -1.84 3.49
CA SER A 181 -14.88 -0.85 2.45
C SER A 181 -16.00 -1.22 1.49
N GLU A 182 -16.73 -0.23 1.03
CA GLU A 182 -17.65 -0.34 -0.11
C GLU A 182 -16.98 0.09 -1.41
N TYR A 183 -15.76 0.61 -1.34
CA TYR A 183 -14.99 1.09 -2.49
C TYR A 183 -14.61 -0.08 -3.43
N PRO A 184 -14.67 0.05 -4.76
CA PRO A 184 -14.96 1.27 -5.53
C PRO A 184 -16.44 1.57 -5.74
N ASP A 185 -17.35 0.67 -5.40
CA ASP A 185 -18.79 0.78 -5.73
C ASP A 185 -19.56 1.73 -4.79
N GLY A 186 -19.00 1.99 -3.61
CA GLY A 186 -19.56 2.88 -2.61
C GLY A 186 -18.47 3.69 -1.88
N PRO A 187 -18.86 4.77 -1.23
CA PRO A 187 -17.89 5.72 -0.66
C PRO A 187 -17.39 5.34 0.74
N MET A 188 -17.98 4.36 1.42
CA MET A 188 -17.71 4.10 2.83
C MET A 188 -16.41 3.32 3.03
N VAL A 189 -15.55 3.84 3.91
CA VAL A 189 -14.36 3.12 4.38
C VAL A 189 -14.30 3.18 5.92
N LYS A 190 -14.12 2.01 6.52
CA LYS A 190 -13.89 1.83 7.95
C LYS A 190 -12.61 1.04 8.16
N LEU A 191 -11.75 1.53 9.03
CA LEU A 191 -10.54 0.86 9.47
C LEU A 191 -10.66 0.54 10.94
N ARG A 192 -10.39 -0.70 11.35
CA ARG A 192 -10.38 -1.12 12.75
C ARG A 192 -8.99 -1.61 13.14
N VAL A 193 -8.46 -1.03 14.20
CA VAL A 193 -7.19 -1.44 14.80
C VAL A 193 -7.43 -2.58 15.79
N GLY A 194 -6.68 -3.68 15.65
CA GLY A 194 -6.81 -4.86 16.50
C GLY A 194 -5.46 -5.47 16.88
N GLY A 195 -5.49 -6.48 17.77
CA GLY A 195 -4.29 -7.24 18.14
C GLY A 195 -3.20 -6.46 18.90
N LEU A 196 -3.48 -5.23 19.34
CA LEU A 196 -2.55 -4.46 20.15
C LEU A 196 -2.43 -5.05 21.56
N PRO A 197 -1.25 -4.99 22.20
CA PRO A 197 -1.12 -5.27 23.63
C PRO A 197 -2.00 -4.37 24.47
N GLU A 198 -2.18 -4.69 25.77
CA GLU A 198 -2.92 -3.81 26.67
C GLU A 198 -2.32 -2.39 26.70
N GLY A 199 -3.22 -1.39 26.80
CA GLY A 199 -2.84 0.01 26.90
C GLY A 199 -3.00 0.79 25.60
N GLN A 200 -2.17 1.81 25.45
CA GLN A 200 -2.16 2.72 24.32
C GLN A 200 -0.80 2.66 23.60
N HIS A 201 -0.83 2.54 22.28
CA HIS A 201 0.38 2.41 21.46
C HIS A 201 0.43 3.52 20.42
N PRO A 202 1.55 4.26 20.32
CA PRO A 202 1.71 5.27 19.29
C PRO A 202 1.80 4.59 17.93
N LEU A 203 0.88 4.95 17.03
CA LEU A 203 0.83 4.51 15.64
C LEU A 203 0.42 5.68 14.75
N THR A 204 0.91 5.66 13.53
CA THR A 204 0.56 6.61 12.49
C THR A 204 -0.09 5.84 11.34
N LEU A 205 -1.37 6.06 11.12
CA LEU A 205 -2.07 5.59 9.94
C LEU A 205 -1.90 6.62 8.82
N ARG A 206 -1.41 6.18 7.68
CA ARG A 206 -1.28 6.95 6.45
C ARG A 206 -2.27 6.40 5.45
N LEU A 207 -3.32 7.16 5.21
CA LEU A 207 -4.45 6.78 4.36
C LEU A 207 -4.27 7.47 3.01
N ARG A 208 -4.14 6.70 1.92
CA ARG A 208 -3.91 7.29 0.61
C ARG A 208 -5.06 8.21 0.21
N LEU A 209 -4.75 9.42 -0.21
CA LEU A 209 -5.72 10.35 -0.79
C LEU A 209 -5.92 9.96 -2.25
N GLN A 210 -7.14 9.54 -2.61
CA GLN A 210 -7.46 9.03 -3.95
C GLN A 210 -7.59 10.15 -4.98
N HIS A 211 -8.12 11.30 -4.60
CA HIS A 211 -8.32 12.44 -5.48
C HIS A 211 -7.68 13.70 -4.89
N PRO A 212 -6.35 13.90 -5.11
CA PRO A 212 -5.69 15.10 -4.62
C PRO A 212 -6.24 16.35 -5.33
N GLY A 213 -6.83 17.26 -4.56
CA GLY A 213 -7.43 18.50 -5.08
C GLY A 213 -8.92 18.66 -4.78
N GLU A 214 -9.59 17.61 -4.36
CA GLU A 214 -10.95 17.64 -3.86
C GLU A 214 -11.02 17.98 -2.37
N ALA A 215 -12.22 18.34 -1.88
CA ALA A 215 -12.40 18.59 -0.46
C ALA A 215 -12.10 17.32 0.33
N PRO A 216 -11.20 17.37 1.33
CA PRO A 216 -10.86 16.16 2.08
C PRO A 216 -12.09 15.65 2.81
N PRO A 217 -12.26 14.31 2.87
CA PRO A 217 -13.42 13.67 3.49
C PRO A 217 -13.51 13.99 4.99
N THR A 218 -14.71 13.93 5.54
CA THR A 218 -14.92 14.04 6.99
C THR A 218 -14.50 12.75 7.67
N PHE A 219 -13.58 12.84 8.63
CA PHE A 219 -13.08 11.71 9.39
C PHE A 219 -13.74 11.60 10.76
N HIS A 220 -13.99 10.38 11.18
CA HIS A 220 -14.46 10.06 12.52
C HIS A 220 -13.56 9.03 13.17
N ILE A 221 -13.27 9.19 14.45
CA ILE A 221 -12.62 8.17 15.27
C ILE A 221 -13.59 7.77 16.39
N ASN A 222 -13.93 6.48 16.42
CA ASN A 222 -14.92 5.92 17.36
C ASN A 222 -16.24 6.73 17.34
N GLY A 223 -16.71 7.09 16.15
CA GLY A 223 -17.93 7.87 15.93
C GLY A 223 -17.85 9.37 16.25
N ARG A 224 -16.69 9.87 16.65
CA ARG A 224 -16.48 11.31 16.91
C ARG A 224 -15.76 11.96 15.75
N PRO A 225 -16.26 13.07 15.21
CA PRO A 225 -15.59 13.79 14.14
C PRO A 225 -14.23 14.31 14.62
N ILE A 226 -13.25 14.25 13.74
CA ILE A 226 -11.91 14.81 13.97
C ILE A 226 -11.61 15.88 12.90
N PRO A 227 -10.72 16.83 13.19
CA PRO A 227 -10.19 17.72 12.15
C PRO A 227 -9.61 16.93 10.99
N VAL A 228 -9.71 17.49 9.79
CA VAL A 228 -9.12 16.89 8.61
C VAL A 228 -7.63 16.63 8.85
N PRO A 229 -7.16 15.38 8.64
CA PRO A 229 -5.75 15.05 8.81
C PRO A 229 -4.85 15.85 7.86
N VAL A 230 -3.62 16.08 8.28
CA VAL A 230 -2.61 16.72 7.42
C VAL A 230 -2.27 15.80 6.26
N THR A 231 -2.16 16.37 5.04
CA THR A 231 -1.70 15.63 3.87
C THR A 231 -0.18 15.66 3.77
N GLU A 232 0.45 14.50 3.65
CA GLU A 232 1.88 14.34 3.49
C GLU A 232 2.17 13.22 2.48
N ASP A 233 2.96 13.51 1.45
CA ASP A 233 3.39 12.54 0.42
C ASP A 233 2.22 11.79 -0.29
N GLY A 234 1.04 12.44 -0.39
CA GLY A 234 -0.19 11.86 -0.95
C GLY A 234 -1.00 11.03 0.04
N TYR A 235 -0.69 11.11 1.33
CA TYR A 235 -1.43 10.45 2.40
C TYR A 235 -2.03 11.45 3.39
N LEU A 236 -3.22 11.14 3.86
CA LEU A 236 -3.81 11.74 5.05
C LEU A 236 -3.22 11.05 6.28
N VAL A 237 -2.63 11.82 7.18
CA VAL A 237 -1.82 11.31 8.30
C VAL A 237 -2.55 11.44 9.62
N ILE A 238 -2.85 10.29 10.26
CA ILE A 238 -3.49 10.23 11.58
C ILE A 238 -2.48 9.65 12.58
N SER A 239 -1.75 10.52 13.28
CA SER A 239 -0.76 10.13 14.28
C SER A 239 -1.31 10.32 15.69
N ARG A 240 -1.48 9.22 16.43
CA ARG A 240 -1.97 9.23 17.80
C ARG A 240 -1.62 7.96 18.57
N LYS A 241 -1.99 7.91 19.85
CA LYS A 241 -1.99 6.66 20.62
C LYS A 241 -3.30 5.91 20.38
N TRP A 242 -3.20 4.64 19.98
CA TRP A 242 -4.30 3.75 19.65
C TRP A 242 -4.49 2.68 20.71
N ARG A 243 -5.74 2.23 20.86
CA ARG A 243 -6.14 1.05 21.63
C ARG A 243 -6.74 0.00 20.70
N ASN A 244 -6.87 -1.23 21.20
CA ASN A 244 -7.64 -2.25 20.51
C ASN A 244 -9.06 -1.80 20.22
N HIS A 245 -9.57 -2.20 19.05
CA HIS A 245 -10.93 -1.96 18.59
C HIS A 245 -11.29 -0.48 18.33
N GLU A 246 -10.30 0.42 18.33
CA GLU A 246 -10.56 1.77 17.85
C GLU A 246 -10.72 1.78 16.33
N GLU A 247 -11.66 2.60 15.87
CA GLU A 247 -12.06 2.65 14.46
C GLU A 247 -11.84 4.05 13.88
N VAL A 248 -11.38 4.10 12.64
CA VAL A 248 -11.45 5.28 11.77
C VAL A 248 -12.54 5.03 10.74
N PHE A 249 -13.38 6.00 10.53
CA PHE A 249 -14.45 5.96 9.53
C PHE A 249 -14.42 7.23 8.70
N PHE A 250 -14.55 7.09 7.38
CA PHE A 250 -14.65 8.20 6.45
C PHE A 250 -15.35 7.75 5.15
N TYR A 251 -15.73 8.74 4.34
CA TYR A 251 -16.27 8.51 3.02
C TYR A 251 -15.21 8.92 1.98
N THR A 252 -14.96 8.07 1.01
CA THR A 252 -14.23 8.42 -0.21
C THR A 252 -15.25 8.80 -1.27
N GLU A 253 -14.84 9.52 -2.30
CA GLU A 253 -15.68 9.61 -3.50
C GLU A 253 -15.51 8.33 -4.34
N PRO A 254 -16.62 7.72 -4.82
CA PRO A 254 -16.53 6.56 -5.70
C PRO A 254 -15.81 6.97 -6.99
N VAL A 255 -14.97 6.08 -7.51
CA VAL A 255 -14.38 6.27 -8.85
C VAL A 255 -15.51 6.12 -9.86
N GLU A 256 -15.86 7.20 -10.55
CA GLU A 256 -16.76 7.11 -11.70
C GLU A 256 -16.12 6.17 -12.74
N ALA A 257 -16.88 5.16 -13.15
CA ALA A 257 -16.47 4.28 -14.23
C ALA A 257 -16.34 5.12 -15.51
N LEU A 258 -15.10 5.34 -15.97
CA LEU A 258 -14.80 6.03 -17.21
C LEU A 258 -15.16 5.16 -18.41
#